data_503beebd8f7faedc3b1e149fe50853dd
#
_entry.id   503beebd8f7faedc3b1e149fe50853dd
#
_cell.length_a   1.000
_cell.length_b   1.000
_cell.length_c   1.000
_cell.angle_alpha   90.00
_cell.angle_beta   90.00
_cell.angle_gamma   90.00
#
_symmetry.space_group_name_H-M   'P 1'
#
loop_
_entity.id
_entity.type
_entity.pdbx_description
1 polymer ?
#
loop_
_entity_poly.entity_id
_entity_poly.type
_entity_poly.pdbx_seq_one_letter_code
_entity_poly.pdbx_strand_id
1 'polypeptide(L)'
;MNNRRKFLKQLSGLAALVGLPTAGIAAIDGLTQGDTNKKKGTKKGKPQRKLGAPMIVTTWNFGLQANEAAWPTLAGGGRALDAIEQGIRQCENDPTERSVGFGGRPDRDGHVTLDACIMDEKGNIGSVVCMEHIANPISVARAVMEKT
;
A
#
# COMPACT_ATOMS: atom_id res chain seq x y z
N MET A 1 18.97 3.17 5.77
CA MET A 1 17.87 3.93 6.44
C MET A 1 18.44 5.29 6.84
N ASN A 2 17.99 6.42 6.30
CA ASN A 2 18.12 7.76 6.93
C ASN A 2 18.06 8.95 5.96
N ASN A 3 17.72 8.73 4.68
CA ASN A 3 17.69 9.88 3.75
C ASN A 3 16.49 10.82 3.99
N ARG A 4 15.34 10.31 4.42
CA ARG A 4 14.13 11.13 4.68
C ARG A 4 14.29 12.07 5.87
N ARG A 5 14.96 11.62 6.95
CA ARG A 5 15.23 12.48 8.12
C ARG A 5 16.28 13.55 7.83
N LYS A 6 17.26 13.27 6.97
CA LYS A 6 18.23 14.26 6.52
C LYS A 6 17.59 15.32 5.63
N PHE A 7 16.69 14.89 4.73
CA PHE A 7 15.93 15.79 3.87
C PHE A 7 15.04 16.76 4.66
N LEU A 8 14.30 16.27 5.65
CA LEU A 8 13.46 17.12 6.53
C LEU A 8 14.27 18.11 7.35
N LYS A 9 15.48 17.75 7.82
CA LYS A 9 16.39 18.66 8.52
C LYS A 9 16.97 19.73 7.60
N GLN A 10 17.17 19.43 6.32
CA GLN A 10 17.62 20.42 5.33
C GLN A 10 16.52 21.41 4.96
N LEU A 11 15.26 20.97 4.91
CA LEU A 11 14.13 21.87 4.65
C LEU A 11 13.91 22.89 5.79
N SER A 12 14.08 22.48 7.04
CA SER A 12 13.97 23.39 8.19
C SER A 12 15.04 24.46 8.22
N GLY A 13 16.23 24.20 7.64
CA GLY A 13 17.30 25.17 7.48
C GLY A 13 17.00 26.22 6.40
N LEU A 14 16.26 25.86 5.36
CA LEU A 14 15.92 26.78 4.25
C LEU A 14 14.82 27.78 4.63
N ALA A 15 13.92 27.43 5.55
CA ALA A 15 12.87 28.32 6.03
C ALA A 15 13.39 29.53 6.82
N ALA A 16 14.60 29.41 7.41
CA ALA A 16 15.24 30.51 8.13
C ALA A 16 15.82 31.60 7.19
N LEU A 17 16.00 31.29 5.91
CA LEU A 17 16.57 32.22 4.92
C LEU A 17 15.52 33.11 4.23
N VAL A 18 14.22 32.82 4.39
CA VAL A 18 13.13 33.52 3.66
C VAL A 18 12.36 34.49 4.57
N GLY A 19 12.87 34.81 5.77
CA GLY A 19 12.32 35.92 6.59
C GLY A 19 10.88 35.75 7.07
N LEU A 20 10.37 34.51 7.20
CA LEU A 20 9.08 34.25 7.82
C LEU A 20 9.18 34.38 9.35
N PRO A 21 8.21 35.03 10.03
CA PRO A 21 8.26 35.26 11.47
C PRO A 21 8.26 33.93 12.24
N THR A 22 9.30 33.71 13.01
CA THR A 22 9.59 32.48 13.77
C THR A 22 8.72 32.29 15.02
N ALA A 23 7.67 33.08 15.20
CA ALA A 23 6.83 33.03 16.40
C ALA A 23 6.00 31.75 16.59
N GLY A 24 5.93 30.87 15.58
CA GLY A 24 5.17 29.62 15.64
C GLY A 24 5.98 28.35 15.93
N ILE A 25 7.32 28.41 15.91
CA ILE A 25 8.17 27.20 15.99
C ILE A 25 8.70 26.96 17.42
N ALA A 26 8.71 27.98 18.27
CA ALA A 26 9.17 27.85 19.66
C ALA A 26 8.30 26.95 20.56
N ALA A 27 7.07 26.62 20.14
CA ALA A 27 6.16 25.78 20.93
C ALA A 27 6.42 24.26 20.77
N ILE A 28 7.29 23.83 19.83
CA ILE A 28 7.52 22.41 19.55
C ILE A 28 8.74 21.87 20.29
N ASP A 29 9.71 22.72 20.69
CA ASP A 29 10.89 22.31 21.43
C ASP A 29 10.61 21.88 22.87
N GLY A 30 9.48 22.31 23.45
CA GLY A 30 9.09 21.93 24.82
C GLY A 30 8.57 20.48 24.96
N LEU A 31 8.27 19.78 23.86
CA LEU A 31 7.68 18.44 23.87
C LEU A 31 8.71 17.31 23.70
N THR A 32 10.00 17.63 23.54
CA THR A 32 11.06 16.60 23.29
C THR A 32 12.01 16.39 24.44
N GLN A 33 11.87 17.09 25.59
CA GLN A 33 12.62 16.78 26.81
C GLN A 33 11.86 15.76 27.66
N GLY A 34 11.79 14.53 27.17
CA GLY A 34 11.44 13.35 27.94
C GLY A 34 12.66 12.82 28.67
N ASP A 35 12.56 12.72 29.98
CA ASP A 35 13.48 12.22 30.97
C ASP A 35 14.36 11.05 30.49
N THR A 36 15.67 11.27 30.48
CA THR A 36 16.66 10.20 30.26
C THR A 36 16.95 9.47 31.56
N ASN A 37 15.94 8.84 32.17
CA ASN A 37 16.20 7.89 33.28
C ASN A 37 16.30 6.47 32.70
N LYS A 38 17.50 6.11 32.29
CA LYS A 38 17.89 4.83 31.69
C LYS A 38 17.84 3.71 32.73
N LYS A 39 16.65 3.18 33.03
CA LYS A 39 16.56 1.85 33.67
C LYS A 39 16.92 0.80 32.59
N LYS A 40 18.01 0.07 32.82
CA LYS A 40 18.38 -1.15 32.09
C LYS A 40 17.25 -2.17 32.21
N GLY A 41 16.26 -2.09 31.33
CA GLY A 41 15.20 -3.09 31.20
C GLY A 41 15.74 -4.22 30.31
N THR A 42 15.79 -5.42 30.82
CA THR A 42 15.92 -6.67 30.10
C THR A 42 15.03 -6.64 28.85
N LYS A 43 15.63 -6.80 27.69
CA LYS A 43 14.89 -6.94 26.41
C LYS A 43 14.02 -8.19 26.49
N LYS A 44 12.79 -8.05 26.99
CA LYS A 44 11.75 -9.04 26.73
C LYS A 44 11.58 -9.08 25.22
N GLY A 45 11.87 -10.22 24.61
CA GLY A 45 11.63 -10.44 23.19
C GLY A 45 10.20 -10.01 22.86
N LYS A 46 10.01 -9.29 21.75
CA LYS A 46 8.66 -8.95 21.27
C LYS A 46 7.88 -10.26 21.23
N PRO A 47 6.65 -10.29 21.79
CA PRO A 47 5.82 -11.49 21.68
C PRO A 47 5.73 -11.85 20.21
N GLN A 48 6.19 -13.05 19.84
CA GLN A 48 5.92 -13.58 18.50
C GLN A 48 4.40 -13.62 18.37
N ARG A 49 3.86 -12.80 17.50
CA ARG A 49 2.46 -12.91 17.09
C ARG A 49 2.29 -14.35 16.59
N LYS A 50 1.51 -15.15 17.31
CA LYS A 50 0.99 -16.39 16.72
C LYS A 50 0.29 -15.94 15.46
N LEU A 51 0.76 -16.41 14.29
CA LEU A 51 0.03 -16.20 13.05
C LEU A 51 -1.39 -16.70 13.31
N GLY A 52 -2.35 -15.78 13.30
CA GLY A 52 -3.77 -16.12 13.36
C GLY A 52 -4.15 -16.90 12.10
N ALA A 53 -5.36 -17.43 12.08
CA ALA A 53 -5.93 -18.00 10.86
C ALA A 53 -5.80 -17.01 9.69
N PRO A 54 -5.59 -17.50 8.45
CA PRO A 54 -5.55 -16.63 7.28
C PRO A 54 -6.84 -15.80 7.18
N MET A 55 -6.72 -14.56 6.72
CA MET A 55 -7.83 -13.64 6.59
C MET A 55 -7.72 -12.88 5.28
N ILE A 56 -8.85 -12.66 4.63
CA ILE A 56 -8.98 -11.77 3.48
C ILE A 56 -9.97 -10.66 3.83
N VAL A 57 -9.65 -9.43 3.47
CA VAL A 57 -10.51 -8.27 3.68
C VAL A 57 -10.60 -7.50 2.38
N THR A 58 -11.82 -7.13 2.01
CA THR A 58 -12.12 -6.26 0.87
C THR A 58 -12.97 -5.08 1.31
N THR A 59 -12.93 -3.99 0.55
CA THR A 59 -13.64 -2.76 0.88
C THR A 59 -15.05 -2.72 0.28
N TRP A 60 -15.22 -3.24 -0.94
CA TRP A 60 -16.44 -3.11 -1.71
C TRP A 60 -17.22 -4.43 -1.78
N ASN A 61 -18.54 -4.35 -2.03
CA ASN A 61 -19.40 -5.53 -2.10
C ASN A 61 -18.98 -6.52 -3.19
N PHE A 62 -18.54 -6.05 -4.36
CA PHE A 62 -18.03 -6.90 -5.42
C PHE A 62 -16.73 -7.64 -5.01
N GLY A 63 -16.02 -7.15 -4.01
CA GLY A 63 -14.85 -7.82 -3.44
C GLY A 63 -15.17 -9.15 -2.75
N LEU A 64 -16.43 -9.48 -2.46
CA LEU A 64 -16.81 -10.80 -1.95
C LEU A 64 -16.45 -11.90 -2.94
N GLN A 65 -16.70 -11.70 -4.23
CA GLN A 65 -16.31 -12.65 -5.29
C GLN A 65 -14.77 -12.77 -5.38
N ALA A 66 -14.05 -11.66 -5.20
CA ALA A 66 -12.60 -11.69 -5.11
C ALA A 66 -12.11 -12.54 -3.94
N ASN A 67 -12.73 -12.41 -2.77
CA ASN A 67 -12.40 -13.21 -1.59
C ASN A 67 -12.64 -14.70 -1.83
N GLU A 68 -13.76 -15.06 -2.46
CA GLU A 68 -14.10 -16.44 -2.82
C GLU A 68 -13.08 -17.04 -3.78
N ALA A 69 -12.64 -16.29 -4.78
CA ALA A 69 -11.63 -16.73 -5.75
C ALA A 69 -10.22 -16.85 -5.12
N ALA A 70 -9.88 -15.98 -4.18
CA ALA A 70 -8.59 -15.96 -3.49
C ALA A 70 -8.47 -17.03 -2.38
N TRP A 71 -9.59 -17.38 -1.74
CA TRP A 71 -9.62 -18.21 -0.55
C TRP A 71 -8.98 -19.59 -0.72
N PRO A 72 -9.22 -20.36 -1.80
CA PRO A 72 -8.62 -21.69 -1.96
C PRO A 72 -7.10 -21.66 -1.92
N THR A 73 -6.49 -20.65 -2.54
CA THR A 73 -5.03 -20.48 -2.53
C THR A 73 -4.53 -20.21 -1.12
N LEU A 74 -5.18 -19.29 -0.41
CA LEU A 74 -4.76 -18.88 0.92
C LEU A 74 -5.00 -19.98 1.97
N ALA A 75 -6.16 -20.65 1.93
CA ALA A 75 -6.49 -21.73 2.82
C ALA A 75 -5.61 -22.98 2.59
N GLY A 76 -5.14 -23.18 1.37
CA GLY A 76 -4.19 -24.22 1.01
C GLY A 76 -2.75 -23.94 1.42
N GLY A 77 -2.48 -22.81 2.08
CA GLY A 77 -1.14 -22.39 2.50
C GLY A 77 -0.31 -21.76 1.37
N GLY A 78 -0.95 -21.36 0.27
CA GLY A 78 -0.32 -20.62 -0.82
C GLY A 78 0.06 -19.20 -0.40
N ARG A 79 0.85 -18.54 -1.24
CA ARG A 79 1.33 -17.18 -0.99
C ARG A 79 0.17 -16.18 -1.06
N ALA A 80 0.11 -15.25 -0.11
CA ALA A 80 -0.94 -14.22 -0.08
C ALA A 80 -0.98 -13.38 -1.35
N LEU A 81 0.17 -13.10 -1.95
CA LEU A 81 0.28 -12.37 -3.21
C LEU A 81 -0.45 -13.08 -4.36
N ASP A 82 -0.32 -14.41 -4.46
CA ASP A 82 -0.99 -15.21 -5.48
C ASP A 82 -2.51 -15.21 -5.28
N ALA A 83 -2.95 -15.30 -4.02
CA ALA A 83 -4.36 -15.23 -3.65
C ALA A 83 -4.96 -13.85 -4.02
N ILE A 84 -4.26 -12.76 -3.70
CA ILE A 84 -4.69 -11.40 -4.02
C ILE A 84 -4.81 -11.21 -5.54
N GLU A 85 -3.81 -11.60 -6.31
CA GLU A 85 -3.86 -11.47 -7.76
C GLU A 85 -5.04 -12.24 -8.35
N GLN A 86 -5.26 -13.49 -7.93
CA GLN A 86 -6.39 -14.30 -8.39
C GLN A 86 -7.73 -13.65 -8.06
N GLY A 87 -7.88 -13.14 -6.84
CA GLY A 87 -9.11 -12.47 -6.41
C GLY A 87 -9.40 -11.21 -7.21
N ILE A 88 -8.39 -10.35 -7.40
CA ILE A 88 -8.56 -9.10 -8.15
C ILE A 88 -8.88 -9.38 -9.62
N ARG A 89 -8.20 -10.34 -10.25
CA ARG A 89 -8.50 -10.74 -11.64
C ARG A 89 -9.94 -11.20 -11.82
N GLN A 90 -10.55 -11.82 -10.81
CA GLN A 90 -11.97 -12.18 -10.86
C GLN A 90 -12.85 -10.95 -11.06
N CYS A 91 -12.58 -9.87 -10.32
CA CYS A 91 -13.31 -8.60 -10.46
C CYS A 91 -12.98 -7.89 -11.79
N GLU A 92 -11.71 -7.87 -12.18
CA GLU A 92 -11.27 -7.24 -13.42
C GLU A 92 -11.88 -7.91 -14.68
N ASN A 93 -12.15 -9.21 -14.61
CA ASN A 93 -12.75 -9.97 -15.73
C ASN A 93 -14.29 -9.91 -15.74
N ASP A 94 -14.92 -9.37 -14.70
CA ASP A 94 -16.37 -9.25 -14.63
C ASP A 94 -16.87 -8.09 -15.50
N PRO A 95 -17.59 -8.34 -16.61
CA PRO A 95 -18.08 -7.27 -17.47
C PRO A 95 -19.20 -6.43 -16.84
N THR A 96 -19.78 -6.90 -15.73
CA THR A 96 -20.84 -6.19 -15.01
C THR A 96 -20.28 -5.23 -13.95
N GLU A 97 -19.02 -5.45 -13.51
CA GLU A 97 -18.37 -4.53 -12.60
C GLU A 97 -17.94 -3.26 -13.34
N ARG A 98 -18.39 -2.12 -12.82
CA ARG A 98 -18.23 -0.82 -13.49
C ARG A 98 -17.09 0.04 -12.94
N SER A 99 -16.43 -0.44 -11.90
CA SER A 99 -15.38 0.32 -11.19
C SER A 99 -13.97 -0.09 -11.56
N VAL A 100 -13.82 -1.35 -12.03
CA VAL A 100 -12.51 -1.95 -12.32
C VAL A 100 -12.59 -2.82 -13.57
N GLY A 101 -11.44 -3.07 -14.19
CA GLY A 101 -11.29 -4.08 -15.24
C GLY A 101 -12.09 -3.84 -16.49
N PHE A 102 -12.50 -4.95 -17.11
CA PHE A 102 -13.15 -4.97 -18.43
C PHE A 102 -14.46 -4.19 -18.51
N GLY A 103 -15.25 -4.21 -17.43
CA GLY A 103 -16.52 -3.47 -17.33
C GLY A 103 -16.36 -2.01 -16.95
N GLY A 104 -15.15 -1.51 -16.76
CA GLY A 104 -14.82 -0.16 -16.27
C GLY A 104 -15.51 0.95 -17.05
N ARG A 105 -15.78 2.07 -16.38
CA ARG A 105 -16.41 3.23 -17.02
C ARG A 105 -15.43 3.92 -17.95
N PRO A 106 -15.83 4.21 -19.20
CA PRO A 106 -14.99 4.97 -20.10
C PRO A 106 -14.90 6.44 -19.67
N ASP A 107 -13.84 7.09 -20.12
CA ASP A 107 -13.72 8.54 -20.09
C ASP A 107 -14.70 9.21 -21.09
N ARG A 108 -14.59 10.54 -21.26
CA ARG A 108 -15.45 11.30 -22.19
C ARG A 108 -15.25 10.93 -23.66
N ASP A 109 -14.07 10.40 -24.00
CA ASP A 109 -13.68 10.07 -25.38
C ASP A 109 -13.98 8.57 -25.69
N GLY A 110 -14.52 7.83 -24.71
CA GLY A 110 -14.92 6.43 -24.83
C GLY A 110 -13.81 5.43 -24.51
N HIS A 111 -12.69 5.86 -23.96
CA HIS A 111 -11.57 5.02 -23.59
C HIS A 111 -11.69 4.56 -22.13
N VAL A 112 -11.50 3.28 -21.90
CA VAL A 112 -11.38 2.73 -20.54
C VAL A 112 -9.89 2.65 -20.20
N THR A 113 -9.47 3.43 -19.20
CA THR A 113 -8.13 3.39 -18.63
C THR A 113 -8.20 2.78 -17.25
N LEU A 114 -7.22 1.95 -16.92
CA LEU A 114 -7.20 1.16 -15.69
C LEU A 114 -5.91 1.40 -14.92
N ASP A 115 -6.05 1.41 -13.60
CA ASP A 115 -4.93 1.54 -12.66
C ASP A 115 -4.88 0.31 -11.76
N ALA A 116 -3.69 -0.10 -11.36
CA ALA A 116 -3.52 -1.16 -10.39
C ALA A 116 -2.26 -0.95 -9.53
N CYS A 117 -2.32 -1.46 -8.31
CA CYS A 117 -1.19 -1.47 -7.39
C CYS A 117 -1.22 -2.76 -6.57
N ILE A 118 -0.06 -3.37 -6.38
CA ILE A 118 0.09 -4.56 -5.56
C ILE A 118 1.35 -4.45 -4.69
N MET A 119 1.29 -5.05 -3.52
CA MET A 119 2.41 -5.07 -2.57
C MET A 119 2.59 -6.49 -2.02
N ASP A 120 3.84 -6.92 -1.90
CA ASP A 120 4.18 -8.19 -1.28
C ASP A 120 4.41 -8.06 0.25
N GLU A 121 4.63 -9.21 0.89
CA GLU A 121 4.90 -9.33 2.33
C GLU A 121 6.24 -8.68 2.77
N LYS A 122 7.11 -8.35 1.84
CA LYS A 122 8.40 -7.68 2.08
C LYS A 122 8.30 -6.17 1.94
N GLY A 123 7.14 -5.66 1.46
CA GLY A 123 6.92 -4.25 1.19
C GLY A 123 7.42 -3.79 -0.17
N ASN A 124 7.70 -4.72 -1.10
CA ASN A 124 7.92 -4.36 -2.49
C ASN A 124 6.58 -3.99 -3.13
N ILE A 125 6.57 -2.98 -3.98
CA ILE A 125 5.35 -2.43 -4.58
C ILE A 125 5.55 -2.36 -6.09
N GLY A 126 4.53 -2.82 -6.83
CA GLY A 126 4.37 -2.53 -8.25
C GLY A 126 3.10 -1.75 -8.50
N SER A 127 3.14 -0.80 -9.41
CA SER A 127 2.00 0.04 -9.75
C SER A 127 2.01 0.35 -11.24
N VAL A 128 0.82 0.41 -11.81
CA VAL A 128 0.57 0.84 -13.19
C VAL A 128 -0.61 1.79 -13.20
N VAL A 129 -0.59 2.75 -14.12
CA VAL A 129 -1.64 3.76 -14.28
C VAL A 129 -1.96 3.96 -15.74
N CYS A 130 -3.18 4.38 -16.03
CA CYS A 130 -3.66 4.70 -17.37
C CYS A 130 -3.43 3.57 -18.39
N MET A 131 -3.60 2.32 -17.97
CA MET A 131 -3.44 1.15 -18.84
C MET A 131 -4.65 1.01 -19.75
N GLU A 132 -4.41 0.91 -21.05
CA GLU A 132 -5.43 0.61 -22.07
C GLU A 132 -5.19 -0.78 -22.67
N HIS A 133 -6.24 -1.40 -23.18
CA HIS A 133 -6.19 -2.70 -23.87
C HIS A 133 -5.61 -3.86 -23.04
N ILE A 134 -5.66 -3.75 -21.73
CA ILE A 134 -5.19 -4.76 -20.79
C ILE A 134 -6.37 -5.26 -19.95
N ALA A 135 -6.63 -6.56 -20.00
CA ALA A 135 -7.73 -7.17 -19.23
C ALA A 135 -7.44 -7.19 -17.71
N ASN A 136 -6.19 -7.46 -17.33
CA ASN A 136 -5.80 -7.62 -15.93
C ASN A 136 -4.62 -6.71 -15.56
N PRO A 137 -4.85 -5.43 -15.27
CA PRO A 137 -3.80 -4.51 -14.86
C PRO A 137 -3.10 -4.94 -13.56
N ILE A 138 -3.76 -5.70 -12.67
CA ILE A 138 -3.13 -6.22 -11.46
C ILE A 138 -1.95 -7.15 -11.77
N SER A 139 -2.06 -7.98 -12.81
CA SER A 139 -0.97 -8.86 -13.23
C SER A 139 0.21 -8.08 -13.82
N VAL A 140 -0.06 -6.95 -14.47
CA VAL A 140 1.00 -6.05 -14.96
C VAL A 140 1.70 -5.36 -13.79
N ALA A 141 0.93 -4.85 -12.81
CA ALA A 141 1.49 -4.26 -11.59
C ALA A 141 2.38 -5.27 -10.84
N ARG A 142 1.95 -6.53 -10.74
CA ARG A 142 2.77 -7.61 -10.18
C ARG A 142 4.05 -7.83 -10.98
N ALA A 143 3.97 -7.87 -12.29
CA ALA A 143 5.14 -8.04 -13.15
C ALA A 143 6.15 -6.88 -13.00
N VAL A 144 5.67 -5.64 -12.82
CA VAL A 144 6.51 -4.49 -12.49
C VAL A 144 7.22 -4.71 -11.16
N MET A 145 6.50 -5.13 -10.12
CA MET A 145 7.09 -5.38 -8.79
C MET A 145 8.16 -6.49 -8.80
N GLU A 146 7.92 -7.58 -9.55
CA GLU A 146 8.78 -8.76 -9.53
C GLU A 146 9.98 -8.68 -10.48
N LYS A 147 9.93 -7.80 -11.51
CA LYS A 147 10.95 -7.75 -12.57
C LYS A 147 11.79 -6.48 -12.58
N THR A 148 11.46 -5.51 -11.75
CA THR A 148 12.22 -4.25 -11.63
C THR A 148 12.84 -4.12 -10.25
#